data_4f5646352b4d7ebcdc5e7de076031a55
#
_entry.id   4f5646352b4d7ebcdc5e7de076031a55
#
_cell.length_a   1.000
_cell.length_b   1.000
_cell.length_c   1.000
_cell.angle_alpha   90.00
_cell.angle_beta   90.00
_cell.angle_gamma   90.00
#
_symmetry.space_group_name_H-M   'P 1'
#
loop_
_entity.id
_entity.type
_entity.pdbx_description
1 polymer ?
#
loop_
_entity_poly.entity_id
_entity_poly.type
_entity_poly.pdbx_seq_one_letter_code
_entity_poly.pdbx_strand_id
1 'polypeptide(L)'
;MASILITQCLQNDFVRLLDKYDPLPNYLHIGYDEANRLLGERAEEGPVAQIIRWAYEQSEAALKIIHIRDWHSAEDKDQQSHLEQFGRHCLANSEGADFVFTRQLPAAASRRSDIVVNASGLNDFYKTDLADHLTEQLGSRECVTT
;
A
#
# COMPACT_ATOMS: atom_id res chain seq x y z
N MET A 1 -5.12 20.22 13.74
CA MET A 1 -4.56 19.99 12.40
C MET A 1 -4.60 18.50 12.18
N ALA A 2 -5.32 18.00 11.17
CA ALA A 2 -5.34 16.58 10.85
C ALA A 2 -4.02 16.15 10.22
N SER A 3 -3.51 14.99 10.59
CA SER A 3 -2.37 14.35 9.94
C SER A 3 -2.85 13.31 8.94
N ILE A 4 -2.02 12.98 7.96
CA ILE A 4 -2.29 11.89 7.01
C ILE A 4 -1.18 10.87 7.11
N LEU A 5 -1.53 9.61 7.31
CA LEU A 5 -0.63 8.48 7.10
C LEU A 5 -0.87 7.94 5.69
N ILE A 6 0.17 7.87 4.91
CA ILE A 6 0.15 7.20 3.60
C ILE A 6 0.94 5.92 3.72
N THR A 7 0.33 4.79 3.34
CA THR A 7 1.06 3.55 3.10
C THR A 7 1.14 3.30 1.61
N GLN A 8 2.27 2.77 1.14
CA GLN A 8 2.48 2.50 -0.27
C GLN A 8 2.95 1.07 -0.48
N CYS A 9 2.30 0.36 -1.39
CA CYS A 9 2.69 -0.96 -1.87
C CYS A 9 2.91 -2.02 -0.78
N LEU A 10 2.17 -1.95 0.34
CA LEU A 10 2.20 -2.97 1.39
C LEU A 10 1.39 -4.22 0.99
N GLN A 11 1.67 -4.75 -0.19
CA GLN A 11 0.96 -5.88 -0.82
C GLN A 11 1.81 -7.14 -0.81
N ASN A 12 1.16 -8.30 -0.84
CA ASN A 12 1.83 -9.60 -0.77
C ASN A 12 2.89 -9.77 -1.86
N ASP A 13 2.65 -9.33 -3.09
CA ASP A 13 3.60 -9.48 -4.20
C ASP A 13 4.88 -8.65 -4.00
N PHE A 14 4.87 -7.64 -3.12
CA PHE A 14 6.04 -6.80 -2.86
C PHE A 14 6.76 -7.14 -1.56
N VAL A 15 6.01 -7.50 -0.50
CA VAL A 15 6.59 -7.53 0.84
C VAL A 15 6.27 -8.80 1.63
N ARG A 16 5.56 -9.79 1.07
CA ARG A 16 5.27 -11.02 1.83
C ARG A 16 6.56 -11.68 2.32
N LEU A 17 6.49 -12.33 3.46
CA LEU A 17 7.61 -13.15 3.94
C LEU A 17 7.88 -14.30 2.97
N LEU A 18 9.15 -14.52 2.70
CA LEU A 18 9.66 -15.61 1.89
C LEU A 18 10.60 -16.47 2.74
N ASP A 19 10.81 -17.71 2.34
CA ASP A 19 11.93 -18.49 2.86
C ASP A 19 13.25 -18.00 2.23
N LYS A 20 14.34 -18.11 2.97
CA LYS A 20 15.63 -17.47 2.62
C LYS A 20 16.15 -17.77 1.21
N TYR A 21 15.80 -18.92 0.66
CA TYR A 21 16.28 -19.37 -0.64
C TYR A 21 15.16 -19.46 -1.69
N ASP A 22 13.97 -18.99 -1.36
CA ASP A 22 12.88 -18.96 -2.33
C ASP A 22 13.15 -17.94 -3.44
N PRO A 23 12.73 -18.24 -4.67
CA PRO A 23 12.80 -17.29 -5.75
C PRO A 23 11.87 -16.10 -5.48
N LEU A 24 12.28 -14.91 -5.89
CA LEU A 24 11.42 -13.73 -5.82
C LEU A 24 10.20 -13.93 -6.73
N PRO A 25 9.00 -13.57 -6.25
CA PRO A 25 7.76 -13.72 -7.03
C PRO A 25 7.72 -12.81 -8.28
N ASN A 26 8.42 -11.69 -8.23
CA ASN A 26 8.59 -10.72 -9.30
C ASN A 26 9.83 -9.84 -9.02
N TYR A 27 10.22 -8.98 -9.96
CA TYR A 27 11.44 -8.16 -9.83
C TYR A 27 11.30 -6.97 -8.88
N LEU A 28 10.09 -6.66 -8.42
CA LEU A 28 9.83 -5.56 -7.47
C LEU A 28 9.70 -6.05 -6.03
N HIS A 29 9.72 -7.38 -5.78
CA HIS A 29 9.69 -7.88 -4.41
C HIS A 29 10.97 -7.50 -3.67
N ILE A 30 10.82 -6.98 -2.44
CA ILE A 30 11.94 -6.45 -1.63
C ILE A 30 12.93 -7.50 -1.13
N GLY A 31 12.62 -8.78 -1.32
CA GLY A 31 13.48 -9.89 -0.92
C GLY A 31 13.36 -10.29 0.54
N TYR A 32 14.05 -11.38 0.91
CA TYR A 32 13.97 -12.01 2.21
C TYR A 32 14.35 -11.07 3.36
N ASP A 33 15.53 -10.44 3.28
CA ASP A 33 16.06 -9.65 4.41
C ASP A 33 15.18 -8.42 4.71
N GLU A 34 14.76 -7.69 3.67
CA GLU A 34 13.91 -6.51 3.83
C GLU A 34 12.48 -6.88 4.23
N ALA A 35 11.91 -7.96 3.70
CA ALA A 35 10.61 -8.44 4.14
C ALA A 35 10.62 -8.80 5.63
N ASN A 36 11.64 -9.51 6.10
CA ASN A 36 11.79 -9.80 7.54
C ASN A 36 12.02 -8.54 8.39
N ARG A 37 12.77 -7.56 7.89
CA ARG A 37 12.96 -6.29 8.59
C ARG A 37 11.65 -5.52 8.78
N LEU A 38 10.78 -5.51 7.77
CA LEU A 38 9.50 -4.80 7.78
C LEU A 38 8.40 -5.56 8.52
N LEU A 39 8.31 -6.86 8.29
CA LEU A 39 7.20 -7.67 8.80
C LEU A 39 7.57 -8.46 10.07
N GLY A 40 8.88 -8.64 10.37
CA GLY A 40 9.33 -9.50 11.46
C GLY A 40 9.14 -10.98 11.14
N GLU A 41 9.40 -11.83 12.12
CA GLU A 41 9.18 -13.29 12.00
C GLU A 41 7.70 -13.63 11.84
N ARG A 42 6.84 -12.79 12.36
CA ARG A 42 5.38 -12.88 12.30
C ARG A 42 4.84 -11.53 11.83
N ALA A 43 4.29 -11.51 10.61
CA ALA A 43 3.83 -10.27 9.99
C ALA A 43 2.82 -9.48 10.84
N GLU A 44 2.00 -10.18 11.64
CA GLU A 44 1.04 -9.59 12.56
C GLU A 44 1.66 -8.90 13.79
N GLU A 45 2.92 -9.14 14.08
CA GLU A 45 3.63 -8.59 15.25
C GLU A 45 4.78 -7.65 14.85
N GLY A 46 5.14 -7.62 13.58
CA GLY A 46 6.26 -6.85 13.06
C GLY A 46 6.04 -5.34 13.05
N PRO A 47 7.07 -4.58 12.69
CA PRO A 47 7.04 -3.12 12.70
C PRO A 47 5.91 -2.50 11.90
N VAL A 48 5.62 -3.03 10.71
CA VAL A 48 4.52 -2.54 9.87
C VAL A 48 3.17 -2.73 10.56
N ALA A 49 2.92 -3.93 11.12
CA ALA A 49 1.67 -4.20 11.83
C ALA A 49 1.50 -3.30 13.07
N GLN A 50 2.59 -3.00 13.78
CA GLN A 50 2.55 -2.08 14.92
C GLN A 50 2.17 -0.65 14.50
N ILE A 51 2.73 -0.14 13.41
CA ILE A 51 2.40 1.19 12.88
C ILE A 51 0.94 1.24 12.44
N ILE A 52 0.46 0.22 11.72
CA ILE A 52 -0.92 0.16 11.26
C ILE A 52 -1.91 0.09 12.43
N ARG A 53 -1.63 -0.74 13.45
CA ARG A 53 -2.46 -0.78 14.67
C ARG A 53 -2.52 0.57 15.36
N TRP A 54 -1.35 1.17 15.59
CA TRP A 54 -1.28 2.50 16.18
C TRP A 54 -2.13 3.51 15.38
N ALA A 55 -2.04 3.48 14.05
CA ALA A 55 -2.81 4.38 13.21
C ALA A 55 -4.32 4.16 13.36
N TYR A 56 -4.76 2.91 13.43
CA TYR A 56 -6.17 2.57 13.63
C TYR A 56 -6.70 2.88 15.05
N GLU A 57 -5.84 3.05 16.03
CA GLU A 57 -6.20 3.53 17.36
C GLU A 57 -6.45 5.03 17.41
N GLN A 58 -5.94 5.79 16.44
CA GLN A 58 -6.19 7.22 16.37
C GLN A 58 -7.61 7.51 15.90
N SER A 59 -8.19 8.64 16.36
CA SER A 59 -9.47 9.08 15.81
C SER A 59 -9.33 9.53 14.36
N GLU A 60 -10.36 9.33 13.55
CA GLU A 60 -10.36 9.77 12.15
C GLU A 60 -10.24 11.30 11.99
N ALA A 61 -10.61 12.05 13.00
CA ALA A 61 -10.43 13.49 13.03
C ALA A 61 -8.96 13.91 13.23
N ALA A 62 -8.16 13.06 13.91
CA ALA A 62 -6.74 13.33 14.19
C ALA A 62 -5.85 12.78 13.09
N LEU A 63 -6.16 11.59 12.56
CA LEU A 63 -5.35 10.89 11.57
C LEU A 63 -6.24 10.30 10.47
N LYS A 64 -6.01 10.74 9.23
CA LYS A 64 -6.55 10.12 8.03
C LYS A 64 -5.56 9.09 7.50
N ILE A 65 -6.06 8.03 6.86
CA ILE A 65 -5.22 6.98 6.28
C ILE A 65 -5.54 6.84 4.79
N ILE A 66 -4.48 6.83 3.99
CA ILE A 66 -4.55 6.57 2.55
C ILE A 66 -3.64 5.38 2.27
N HIS A 67 -4.20 4.31 1.70
CA HIS A 67 -3.46 3.16 1.25
C HIS A 67 -3.29 3.23 -0.27
N ILE A 68 -2.07 3.40 -0.74
CA ILE A 68 -1.75 3.31 -2.18
C ILE A 68 -1.34 1.88 -2.46
N ARG A 69 -1.90 1.31 -3.53
CA ARG A 69 -1.57 -0.04 -3.98
C ARG A 69 -1.46 -0.12 -5.49
N ASP A 70 -0.63 -1.01 -5.97
CA ASP A 70 -0.64 -1.41 -7.38
C ASP A 70 -1.86 -2.29 -7.65
N TRP A 71 -2.51 -2.01 -8.78
CA TRP A 71 -3.73 -2.71 -9.18
C TRP A 71 -3.76 -2.88 -10.69
N HIS A 72 -3.16 -3.97 -11.16
CA HIS A 72 -2.93 -4.18 -12.58
C HIS A 72 -4.02 -5.02 -13.25
N SER A 73 -4.30 -4.71 -14.51
CA SER A 73 -5.08 -5.56 -15.41
C SER A 73 -4.15 -6.22 -16.42
N ALA A 74 -4.19 -7.54 -16.46
CA ALA A 74 -3.40 -8.32 -17.42
C ALA A 74 -3.85 -8.11 -18.89
N GLU A 75 -5.11 -7.68 -19.09
CA GLU A 75 -5.70 -7.42 -20.38
C GLU A 75 -5.45 -6.00 -20.88
N ASP A 76 -5.02 -5.08 -20.01
CA ASP A 76 -4.75 -3.70 -20.37
C ASP A 76 -3.41 -3.58 -21.09
N LYS A 77 -3.48 -3.24 -22.38
CA LYS A 77 -2.31 -3.10 -23.25
C LYS A 77 -1.34 -2.02 -22.78
N ASP A 78 -1.83 -0.98 -22.14
CA ASP A 78 -0.98 0.12 -21.63
C ASP A 78 -0.11 -0.34 -20.45
N GLN A 79 -0.51 -1.42 -19.77
CA GLN A 79 0.21 -1.99 -18.62
C GLN A 79 1.11 -3.18 -18.99
N GLN A 80 0.98 -3.74 -20.19
CA GLN A 80 1.71 -4.95 -20.58
C GLN A 80 3.22 -4.76 -20.51
N SER A 81 3.78 -3.65 -21.01
CA SER A 81 5.21 -3.42 -20.99
C SER A 81 5.76 -3.32 -19.55
N HIS A 82 5.00 -2.75 -18.63
CA HIS A 82 5.36 -2.70 -17.21
C HIS A 82 5.37 -4.11 -16.60
N LEU A 83 4.33 -4.89 -16.84
CA LEU A 83 4.23 -6.26 -16.33
C LEU A 83 5.26 -7.21 -16.95
N GLU A 84 5.67 -6.96 -18.19
CA GLU A 84 6.77 -7.71 -18.84
C GLU A 84 8.13 -7.33 -18.25
N GLN A 85 8.35 -6.05 -17.99
CA GLN A 85 9.61 -5.54 -17.46
C GLN A 85 9.86 -6.01 -16.02
N PHE A 86 8.86 -5.95 -15.17
CA PHE A 86 8.98 -6.20 -13.73
C PHE A 86 8.44 -7.56 -13.27
N GLY A 87 7.89 -8.34 -14.18
CA GLY A 87 7.16 -9.56 -13.88
C GLY A 87 5.70 -9.28 -13.48
N ARG A 88 4.84 -10.26 -13.66
CA ARG A 88 3.41 -10.14 -13.29
C ARG A 88 3.30 -10.00 -11.78
N HIS A 89 2.67 -8.94 -11.31
CA HIS A 89 2.46 -8.62 -9.91
C HIS A 89 1.17 -7.84 -9.70
N CYS A 90 0.66 -7.87 -8.50
CA CYS A 90 -0.50 -7.11 -8.03
C CYS A 90 -1.67 -7.10 -9.03
N LEU A 91 -1.92 -8.25 -9.67
CA LEU A 91 -3.06 -8.38 -10.59
C LEU A 91 -4.36 -8.22 -9.80
N ALA A 92 -5.29 -7.45 -10.36
CA ALA A 92 -6.57 -7.17 -9.74
C ALA A 92 -7.25 -8.45 -9.23
N ASN A 93 -7.73 -8.41 -7.99
CA ASN A 93 -8.39 -9.52 -7.29
C ASN A 93 -7.53 -10.77 -7.06
N SER A 94 -6.20 -10.68 -7.19
CA SER A 94 -5.29 -11.76 -6.80
C SER A 94 -4.86 -11.65 -5.34
N GLU A 95 -4.42 -12.77 -4.74
CA GLU A 95 -3.81 -12.75 -3.40
C GLU A 95 -2.55 -11.88 -3.36
N GLY A 96 -1.80 -11.79 -4.47
CA GLY A 96 -0.63 -10.94 -4.59
C GLY A 96 -0.95 -9.45 -4.44
N ALA A 97 -2.13 -9.02 -4.88
CA ALA A 97 -2.61 -7.65 -4.77
C ALA A 97 -3.19 -7.31 -3.38
N ASP A 98 -3.45 -8.30 -2.52
CA ASP A 98 -3.95 -8.06 -1.16
C ASP A 98 -2.89 -7.41 -0.28
N PHE A 99 -3.33 -6.52 0.63
CA PHE A 99 -2.44 -5.96 1.64
C PHE A 99 -1.97 -7.03 2.62
N VAL A 100 -0.69 -7.01 2.97
CA VAL A 100 -0.10 -7.96 3.94
C VAL A 100 -0.74 -7.86 5.34
N PHE A 101 -1.36 -6.74 5.67
CA PHE A 101 -2.02 -6.51 6.96
C PHE A 101 -3.54 -6.82 6.95
N THR A 102 -4.15 -7.19 5.83
CA THR A 102 -5.61 -7.42 5.74
C THR A 102 -6.09 -8.51 6.69
N ARG A 103 -5.29 -9.57 6.86
CA ARG A 103 -5.63 -10.70 7.75
C ARG A 103 -5.40 -10.39 9.23
N GLN A 104 -4.57 -9.41 9.55
CA GLN A 104 -4.12 -9.12 10.91
C GLN A 104 -4.96 -8.07 11.64
N LEU A 105 -5.76 -7.29 10.90
CA LEU A 105 -6.50 -6.14 11.43
C LEU A 105 -7.98 -6.09 10.99
N PRO A 106 -8.69 -7.23 10.89
CA PRO A 106 -10.02 -7.25 10.28
C PRO A 106 -11.05 -6.38 11.02
N ALA A 107 -10.90 -6.25 12.34
CA ALA A 107 -11.87 -5.50 13.14
C ALA A 107 -11.63 -3.98 13.16
N ALA A 108 -10.38 -3.55 12.98
CA ALA A 108 -10.03 -2.13 12.93
C ALA A 108 -10.34 -1.53 11.56
N ALA A 109 -9.98 -2.24 10.49
CA ALA A 109 -10.23 -1.80 9.12
C ALA A 109 -11.72 -1.59 8.81
N SER A 110 -12.62 -2.37 9.43
CA SER A 110 -14.07 -2.25 9.22
C SER A 110 -14.72 -1.02 9.83
N ARG A 111 -13.99 -0.23 10.65
CA ARG A 111 -14.52 0.94 11.37
C ARG A 111 -14.06 2.28 10.82
N ARG A 112 -13.15 2.28 9.83
CA ARG A 112 -12.57 3.50 9.27
C ARG A 112 -12.96 3.65 7.81
N SER A 113 -13.18 4.89 7.42
CA SER A 113 -13.30 5.31 6.02
C SER A 113 -11.90 5.54 5.42
N ASP A 114 -11.06 4.49 5.42
CA ASP A 114 -9.74 4.58 4.79
C ASP A 114 -9.90 4.72 3.28
N ILE A 115 -9.03 5.53 2.70
CA ILE A 115 -8.99 5.76 1.26
C ILE A 115 -8.02 4.73 0.66
N VAL A 116 -8.44 4.05 -0.39
CA VAL A 116 -7.57 3.15 -1.17
C VAL A 116 -7.41 3.71 -2.57
N VAL A 117 -6.18 4.05 -2.93
CA VAL A 117 -5.81 4.55 -4.26
C VAL A 117 -5.19 3.40 -5.06
N ASN A 118 -5.75 3.13 -6.23
CA ASN A 118 -5.25 2.11 -7.15
C ASN A 118 -4.33 2.77 -8.18
N ALA A 119 -3.04 2.45 -8.14
CA ALA A 119 -2.05 2.87 -9.13
C ALA A 119 -1.79 1.74 -10.14
N SER A 120 -1.34 2.08 -11.33
CA SER A 120 -0.98 1.12 -12.38
C SER A 120 0.42 1.34 -12.94
N GLY A 121 1.28 2.02 -12.21
CA GLY A 121 2.65 2.31 -12.58
C GLY A 121 3.40 3.04 -11.48
N LEU A 122 4.64 3.43 -11.75
CA LEU A 122 5.57 4.01 -10.76
C LEU A 122 5.23 5.45 -10.32
N ASN A 123 4.19 6.05 -10.87
CA ASN A 123 3.75 7.39 -10.49
C ASN A 123 2.32 7.32 -9.94
N ASP A 124 2.21 7.39 -8.62
CA ASP A 124 0.93 7.26 -7.90
C ASP A 124 -0.07 8.40 -8.20
N PHE A 125 0.38 9.50 -8.78
CA PHE A 125 -0.48 10.60 -9.22
C PHE A 125 -1.00 10.43 -10.66
N TYR A 126 -0.43 9.49 -11.42
CA TYR A 126 -0.82 9.31 -12.81
C TYR A 126 -2.07 8.45 -12.95
N LYS A 127 -3.12 9.04 -13.52
CA LYS A 127 -4.44 8.39 -13.69
C LYS A 127 -5.05 7.87 -12.38
N THR A 128 -4.80 8.55 -11.26
CA THR A 128 -5.39 8.27 -9.95
C THR A 128 -6.06 9.51 -9.39
N ASP A 129 -6.82 9.35 -8.32
CA ASP A 129 -7.48 10.40 -7.57
C ASP A 129 -6.69 10.84 -6.31
N LEU A 130 -5.42 10.44 -6.20
CA LEU A 130 -4.59 10.74 -5.03
C LEU A 130 -4.48 12.26 -4.75
N ALA A 131 -4.29 13.09 -5.80
CA ALA A 131 -4.19 14.53 -5.64
C ALA A 131 -5.49 15.14 -5.07
N ASP A 132 -6.64 14.66 -5.54
CA ASP A 132 -7.95 15.11 -5.09
C ASP A 132 -8.17 14.74 -3.62
N HIS A 133 -7.86 13.51 -3.24
CA HIS A 133 -7.93 13.05 -1.85
C HIS A 133 -7.02 13.85 -0.93
N LEU A 134 -5.78 14.12 -1.33
CA LEU A 134 -4.87 14.95 -0.53
C LEU A 134 -5.40 16.37 -0.36
N THR A 135 -5.91 16.98 -1.43
CA THR A 135 -6.48 18.31 -1.39
C THR A 135 -7.70 18.38 -0.47
N GLU A 136 -8.59 17.41 -0.57
CA GLU A 136 -9.78 17.31 0.29
C GLU A 136 -9.40 17.15 1.77
N GLN A 137 -8.47 16.24 2.09
CA GLN A 137 -8.09 15.93 3.47
C GLN A 137 -7.27 17.04 4.13
N LEU A 138 -6.43 17.75 3.38
CA LEU A 138 -5.62 18.85 3.90
C LEU A 138 -6.39 20.19 3.96
N GLY A 139 -7.52 20.26 3.29
CA GLY A 139 -8.26 21.50 3.05
C GLY A 139 -7.56 22.36 2.01
N SER A 140 -8.31 23.23 1.35
CA SER A 140 -7.76 24.22 0.43
C SER A 140 -6.96 25.27 1.22
N ARG A 141 -5.72 24.98 1.55
CA ARG A 141 -4.79 25.99 2.04
C ARG A 141 -4.20 26.70 0.84
N GLU A 142 -4.52 27.98 0.71
CA GLU A 142 -3.70 28.90 -0.04
C GLU A 142 -2.25 28.69 0.41
N CYS A 143 -1.40 28.31 -0.53
CA CYS A 143 0.03 28.25 -0.30
C CYS A 143 0.48 29.69 -0.03
N VAL A 144 0.59 30.07 1.24
CA VAL A 144 1.22 31.35 1.62
C VAL A 144 2.71 31.12 1.38
N THR A 145 3.16 31.46 0.18
CA THR A 145 4.57 31.65 -0.11
C THR A 145 5.02 32.91 0.63
N THR A 146 5.74 32.73 1.74
CA THR A 146 6.59 33.77 2.34
C THR A 146 7.96 33.77 1.68
#